data_ae9a55db4280c5a50d26d33581f04254
#
_entry.id   ae9a55db4280c5a50d26d33581f04254
#
_cell.length_a   1.000
_cell.length_b   1.000
_cell.length_c   1.000
_cell.angle_alpha   90.00
_cell.angle_beta   90.00
_cell.angle_gamma   90.00
#
_symmetry.space_group_name_H-M   'P 1'
#
loop_
_entity.id
_entity.type
_entity.pdbx_description
1 polymer ?
#
loop_
_entity_poly.entity_id
_entity_poly.type
_entity_poly.pdbx_seq_one_letter_code
_entity_poly.pdbx_strand_id
1 'polypeptide(L)'
;CNAIVWQCRRSAAICDRLRGQGYEEMIRTRTGLVIDAYFSGTKIQWMLDNIPGIRTRAEKGNLAFGTVDSWLVYRLTGGRLHVTDPSNASRTLLYNITEHRWDRQTFETFHIPEALLPDVVPSSGVIGETDVSLFGASIPISGIAGDQQAALFGQGCFAPGELKNTYGTGCFLLMHTGDRT
;
A
#
# COMPACT_ATOMS: atom_id res chain seq x y z
N CYS A 1 14.22 0.98 13.42
CA CYS A 1 12.93 0.29 13.57
C CYS A 1 12.78 -0.71 12.42
N ASN A 2 12.41 -1.95 12.71
CA ASN A 2 12.24 -2.97 11.67
C ASN A 2 10.89 -2.78 10.98
N ALA A 3 10.83 -3.08 9.68
CA ALA A 3 9.58 -3.09 8.93
C ALA A 3 8.66 -4.22 9.42
N ILE A 4 7.35 -3.97 9.43
CA ILE A 4 6.35 -5.00 9.73
C ILE A 4 6.05 -5.78 8.45
N VAL A 5 6.36 -7.07 8.45
CA VAL A 5 6.12 -7.94 7.29
C VAL A 5 4.65 -8.34 7.16
N TRP A 6 4.24 -8.79 5.98
CA TRP A 6 2.87 -9.19 5.65
C TRP A 6 2.35 -10.35 6.53
N GLN A 7 3.21 -11.28 6.92
CA GLN A 7 2.88 -12.43 7.78
C GLN A 7 2.59 -12.05 9.25
N CYS A 8 2.92 -10.82 9.66
CA CYS A 8 2.80 -10.41 11.06
C CYS A 8 1.34 -10.26 11.47
N ARG A 9 0.94 -10.96 12.53
CA ARG A 9 -0.43 -11.02 13.05
C ARG A 9 -0.70 -10.07 14.23
N ARG A 10 0.21 -9.13 14.55
CA ARG A 10 0.07 -8.24 15.74
C ARG A 10 -1.21 -7.41 15.76
N SER A 11 -1.79 -7.11 14.61
CA SER A 11 -3.03 -6.34 14.48
C SER A 11 -4.30 -7.22 14.38
N ALA A 12 -4.22 -8.53 14.65
CA ALA A 12 -5.37 -9.43 14.54
C ALA A 12 -6.54 -8.99 15.41
N ALA A 13 -6.29 -8.58 16.66
CA ALA A 13 -7.33 -8.08 17.57
C ALA A 13 -8.04 -6.81 17.04
N ILE A 14 -7.33 -5.98 16.28
CA ILE A 14 -7.93 -4.81 15.59
C ILE A 14 -8.88 -5.31 14.50
N CYS A 15 -8.49 -6.32 13.73
CA CYS A 15 -9.35 -6.90 12.70
C CYS A 15 -10.64 -7.47 13.30
N ASP A 16 -10.55 -8.22 14.39
CA ASP A 16 -11.70 -8.81 15.07
C ASP A 16 -12.65 -7.74 15.60
N ARG A 17 -12.11 -6.66 16.19
CA ARG A 17 -12.90 -5.51 16.63
C ARG A 17 -13.64 -4.84 15.48
N LEU A 18 -12.97 -4.57 14.37
CA LEU A 18 -13.58 -3.94 13.19
C LEU A 18 -14.68 -4.79 12.57
N ARG A 19 -14.50 -6.12 12.52
CA ARG A 19 -15.55 -7.06 12.09
C ARG A 19 -16.74 -7.01 13.03
N GLY A 20 -16.51 -7.06 14.34
CA GLY A 20 -17.55 -6.97 15.37
C GLY A 20 -18.31 -5.65 15.34
N GLN A 21 -17.72 -4.57 14.82
CA GLN A 21 -18.33 -3.27 14.60
C GLN A 21 -19.08 -3.15 13.25
N GLY A 22 -19.05 -4.18 12.41
CA GLY A 22 -19.78 -4.23 11.14
C GLY A 22 -19.11 -3.49 9.97
N TYR A 23 -17.80 -3.22 10.02
CA TYR A 23 -17.11 -2.48 8.96
C TYR A 23 -16.76 -3.32 7.72
N GLU A 24 -17.05 -4.63 7.69
CA GLU A 24 -16.63 -5.53 6.60
C GLU A 24 -17.16 -5.08 5.24
N GLU A 25 -18.46 -4.78 5.15
CA GLU A 25 -19.09 -4.40 3.88
C GLU A 25 -18.54 -3.07 3.36
N MET A 26 -18.39 -2.08 4.24
CA MET A 26 -17.84 -0.77 3.88
C MET A 26 -16.41 -0.90 3.35
N ILE A 27 -15.56 -1.64 4.04
CA ILE A 27 -14.16 -1.84 3.64
C ILE A 27 -14.09 -2.62 2.32
N ARG A 28 -14.87 -3.70 2.18
CA ARG A 28 -14.90 -4.50 0.97
C ARG A 28 -15.34 -3.70 -0.24
N THR A 29 -16.40 -2.92 -0.13
CA THR A 29 -16.93 -2.12 -1.23
C THR A 29 -15.93 -1.05 -1.71
N ARG A 30 -15.20 -0.44 -0.77
CA ARG A 30 -14.26 0.65 -1.09
C ARG A 30 -12.90 0.15 -1.56
N THR A 31 -12.41 -0.91 -0.94
CA THR A 31 -11.03 -1.35 -1.15
C THR A 31 -10.90 -2.67 -1.92
N GLY A 32 -12.02 -3.40 -2.13
CA GLY A 32 -12.01 -4.75 -2.68
C GLY A 32 -11.42 -5.82 -1.74
N LEU A 33 -11.06 -5.45 -0.49
CA LEU A 33 -10.32 -6.31 0.42
C LEU A 33 -11.18 -6.74 1.61
N VAL A 34 -10.81 -7.89 2.18
CA VAL A 34 -11.32 -8.35 3.48
C VAL A 34 -10.51 -7.70 4.62
N ILE A 35 -11.11 -7.56 5.80
CA ILE A 35 -10.38 -7.10 6.99
C ILE A 35 -9.41 -8.20 7.44
N ASP A 36 -8.13 -8.02 7.22
CA ASP A 36 -7.09 -8.94 7.68
C ASP A 36 -5.82 -8.20 8.10
N ALA A 37 -5.11 -8.79 9.06
CA ALA A 37 -3.82 -8.31 9.54
C ALA A 37 -2.69 -8.41 8.49
N TYR A 38 -2.95 -9.03 7.34
CA TYR A 38 -2.06 -9.04 6.19
C TYR A 38 -1.81 -7.61 5.66
N PHE A 39 -2.84 -6.77 5.61
CA PHE A 39 -2.82 -5.44 5.00
C PHE A 39 -2.32 -4.35 5.95
N SER A 40 -1.92 -3.21 5.38
CA SER A 40 -1.20 -2.16 6.11
C SER A 40 -2.05 -1.39 7.11
N GLY A 41 -3.31 -1.08 6.81
CA GLY A 41 -4.14 -0.17 7.62
C GLY A 41 -4.21 -0.55 9.10
N THR A 42 -4.50 -1.84 9.40
CA THR A 42 -4.54 -2.33 10.79
C THR A 42 -3.17 -2.31 11.48
N LYS A 43 -2.07 -2.46 10.72
CA LYS A 43 -0.70 -2.40 11.26
C LYS A 43 -0.31 -0.97 11.58
N ILE A 44 -0.68 0.00 10.75
CA ILE A 44 -0.48 1.42 11.02
C ILE A 44 -1.23 1.81 12.29
N GLN A 45 -2.51 1.45 12.39
CA GLN A 45 -3.30 1.67 13.60
C GLN A 45 -2.61 1.07 14.82
N TRP A 46 -2.16 -0.19 14.73
CA TRP A 46 -1.45 -0.84 15.83
C TRP A 46 -0.21 -0.05 16.26
N MET A 47 0.60 0.43 15.31
CA MET A 47 1.78 1.24 15.63
C MET A 47 1.40 2.55 16.32
N LEU A 48 0.40 3.26 15.80
CA LEU A 48 -0.06 4.52 16.36
C LEU A 48 -0.60 4.37 17.78
N ASP A 49 -1.21 3.23 18.10
CA ASP A 49 -1.81 2.96 19.40
C ASP A 49 -0.80 2.40 20.43
N ASN A 50 0.26 1.70 19.98
CA ASN A 50 1.14 0.95 20.88
C ASN A 50 2.55 1.53 21.02
N ILE A 51 2.96 2.47 20.18
CA ILE A 51 4.29 3.08 20.28
C ILE A 51 4.16 4.48 20.89
N PRO A 52 4.76 4.75 22.06
CA PRO A 52 4.62 6.02 22.74
C PRO A 52 5.05 7.21 21.88
N GLY A 53 4.20 8.24 21.82
CA GLY A 53 4.47 9.51 21.13
C GLY A 53 4.39 9.47 19.60
N ILE A 54 4.23 8.29 18.98
CA ILE A 54 4.22 8.20 17.52
C ILE A 54 2.97 8.83 16.91
N ARG A 55 1.81 8.70 17.55
CA ARG A 55 0.56 9.33 17.10
C ARG A 55 0.67 10.83 17.02
N THR A 56 1.14 11.49 18.08
CA THR A 56 1.35 12.94 18.09
C THR A 56 2.32 13.42 17.02
N ARG A 57 3.35 12.63 16.72
CA ARG A 57 4.28 12.94 15.62
C ARG A 57 3.63 12.78 14.26
N ALA A 58 2.79 11.76 14.08
CA ALA A 58 2.04 11.52 12.86
C ALA A 58 1.04 12.66 12.58
N GLU A 59 0.29 13.08 13.57
CA GLU A 59 -0.66 14.20 13.49
C GLU A 59 0.02 15.53 13.14
N LYS A 60 1.27 15.71 13.56
CA LYS A 60 2.09 16.87 13.21
C LYS A 60 2.77 16.78 11.84
N GLY A 61 2.54 15.71 11.06
CA GLY A 61 3.20 15.49 9.78
C GLY A 61 4.70 15.17 9.86
N ASN A 62 5.20 14.77 11.03
CA ASN A 62 6.61 14.45 11.25
C ASN A 62 6.96 12.97 11.01
N LEU A 63 6.05 12.23 10.42
CA LEU A 63 6.21 10.83 10.06
C LEU A 63 5.62 10.58 8.68
N ALA A 64 6.14 9.57 7.99
CA ALA A 64 5.62 9.08 6.72
C ALA A 64 5.35 7.58 6.83
N PHE A 65 4.27 7.13 6.24
CA PHE A 65 3.98 5.73 6.00
C PHE A 65 4.39 5.37 4.57
N GLY A 66 4.86 4.16 4.36
CA GLY A 66 5.08 3.62 3.02
C GLY A 66 5.06 2.10 3.03
N THR A 67 4.61 1.54 1.93
CA THR A 67 4.92 0.18 1.51
C THR A 67 6.37 0.13 1.01
N VAL A 68 6.88 -1.04 0.64
CA VAL A 68 8.30 -1.21 0.25
C VAL A 68 8.68 -0.30 -0.92
N ASP A 69 7.79 -0.13 -1.88
CA ASP A 69 7.96 0.75 -3.04
C ASP A 69 8.19 2.22 -2.63
N SER A 70 7.35 2.76 -1.75
CA SER A 70 7.51 4.13 -1.23
C SER A 70 8.86 4.31 -0.54
N TRP A 71 9.28 3.32 0.26
CA TRP A 71 10.59 3.35 0.90
C TRP A 71 11.73 3.32 -0.11
N LEU A 72 11.64 2.48 -1.15
CA LEU A 72 12.64 2.39 -2.19
C LEU A 72 12.76 3.71 -2.96
N VAL A 73 11.63 4.27 -3.42
CA VAL A 73 11.64 5.56 -4.13
C VAL A 73 12.19 6.68 -3.24
N TYR A 74 11.75 6.74 -1.98
CA TYR A 74 12.29 7.71 -1.04
C TYR A 74 13.81 7.60 -0.89
N ARG A 75 14.34 6.39 -0.77
CA ARG A 75 15.79 6.17 -0.64
C ARG A 75 16.52 6.46 -1.95
N LEU A 76 15.99 6.00 -3.07
CA LEU A 76 16.60 6.21 -4.39
C LEU A 76 16.64 7.68 -4.79
N THR A 77 15.68 8.48 -4.34
CA THR A 77 15.61 9.91 -4.63
C THR A 77 16.30 10.79 -3.58
N GLY A 78 17.05 10.22 -2.64
CA GLY A 78 17.70 11.00 -1.56
C GLY A 78 16.71 11.67 -0.63
N GLY A 79 15.53 11.08 -0.41
CA GLY A 79 14.49 11.61 0.48
C GLY A 79 13.58 12.69 -0.13
N ARG A 80 13.63 12.87 -1.45
CA ARG A 80 12.85 13.93 -2.12
C ARG A 80 11.40 13.53 -2.43
N LEU A 81 11.13 12.23 -2.71
CA LEU A 81 9.81 11.76 -3.12
C LEU A 81 9.25 10.77 -2.12
N HIS A 82 8.01 11.02 -1.70
CA HIS A 82 7.21 10.13 -0.87
C HIS A 82 5.96 9.74 -1.67
N VAL A 83 6.07 8.71 -2.49
CA VAL A 83 5.05 8.29 -3.45
C VAL A 83 4.82 6.79 -3.41
N THR A 84 3.67 6.36 -3.91
CA THR A 84 3.29 4.98 -4.19
C THR A 84 2.49 4.93 -5.48
N ASP A 85 2.16 3.73 -5.97
CA ASP A 85 1.28 3.55 -7.11
C ASP A 85 -0.06 2.89 -6.74
N PRO A 86 -1.08 2.88 -7.61
CA PRO A 86 -2.37 2.25 -7.32
C PRO A 86 -2.27 0.77 -6.97
N SER A 87 -1.35 0.02 -7.58
CA SER A 87 -1.21 -1.41 -7.31
C SER A 87 -0.72 -1.72 -5.90
N ASN A 88 0.18 -0.90 -5.35
CA ASN A 88 0.62 -0.97 -3.95
C ASN A 88 -0.41 -0.34 -2.99
N ALA A 89 -0.93 0.85 -3.31
CA ALA A 89 -1.93 1.54 -2.50
C ALA A 89 -3.16 0.68 -2.25
N SER A 90 -3.64 -0.05 -3.26
CA SER A 90 -4.78 -0.96 -3.17
C SER A 90 -4.58 -2.10 -2.16
N ARG A 91 -3.36 -2.37 -1.70
CA ARG A 91 -3.06 -3.42 -0.71
C ARG A 91 -2.99 -2.91 0.72
N THR A 92 -3.48 -1.70 0.99
CA THR A 92 -3.34 -1.04 2.30
C THR A 92 -4.60 -1.07 3.18
N LEU A 93 -5.78 -1.38 2.67
CA LEU A 93 -7.12 -1.13 3.25
C LEU A 93 -7.49 0.37 3.33
N LEU A 94 -6.74 1.25 2.69
CA LEU A 94 -6.93 2.70 2.80
C LEU A 94 -7.23 3.36 1.45
N TYR A 95 -7.11 2.63 0.36
CA TYR A 95 -7.26 3.13 -1.01
C TYR A 95 -8.59 2.71 -1.61
N ASN A 96 -9.34 3.67 -2.13
CA ASN A 96 -10.58 3.43 -2.84
C ASN A 96 -10.27 3.03 -4.29
N ILE A 97 -10.57 1.78 -4.63
CA ILE A 97 -10.26 1.21 -5.95
C ILE A 97 -11.19 1.69 -7.06
N THR A 98 -12.33 2.26 -6.70
CA THR A 98 -13.30 2.83 -7.65
C THR A 98 -13.04 4.30 -7.92
N GLU A 99 -12.69 5.06 -6.86
CA GLU A 99 -12.42 6.49 -6.95
C GLU A 99 -10.95 6.82 -7.25
N HIS A 100 -10.07 5.80 -7.24
CA HIS A 100 -8.63 5.90 -7.49
C HIS A 100 -7.92 6.93 -6.59
N ARG A 101 -8.26 6.93 -5.29
CA ARG A 101 -7.67 7.85 -4.30
C ARG A 101 -7.66 7.24 -2.90
N TRP A 102 -6.92 7.83 -1.99
CA TRP A 102 -7.01 7.50 -0.57
C TRP A 102 -8.44 7.71 -0.07
N ASP A 103 -8.99 6.73 0.64
CA ASP A 103 -10.37 6.73 1.09
C ASP A 103 -10.49 7.33 2.48
N ARG A 104 -11.12 8.51 2.57
CA ARG A 104 -11.26 9.24 3.81
C ARG A 104 -11.99 8.43 4.90
N GLN A 105 -13.05 7.73 4.53
CA GLN A 105 -13.83 6.95 5.50
C GLN A 105 -13.02 5.78 6.06
N THR A 106 -12.17 5.14 5.24
CA THR A 106 -11.34 4.05 5.74
C THR A 106 -10.25 4.55 6.67
N PHE A 107 -9.47 5.58 6.32
CA PHE A 107 -8.43 6.03 7.24
C PHE A 107 -8.98 6.74 8.49
N GLU A 108 -10.16 7.35 8.46
CA GLU A 108 -10.88 7.81 9.66
C GLU A 108 -11.28 6.62 10.56
N THR A 109 -11.81 5.51 9.96
CA THR A 109 -12.16 4.28 10.70
C THR A 109 -10.95 3.63 11.38
N PHE A 110 -9.80 3.68 10.74
CA PHE A 110 -8.52 3.19 11.31
C PHE A 110 -7.82 4.24 12.20
N HIS A 111 -8.37 5.44 12.36
CA HIS A 111 -7.75 6.56 13.09
C HIS A 111 -6.32 6.86 12.61
N ILE A 112 -6.14 6.90 11.29
CA ILE A 112 -4.86 7.17 10.62
C ILE A 112 -4.86 8.62 10.14
N PRO A 113 -3.90 9.45 10.54
CA PRO A 113 -3.73 10.79 9.99
C PRO A 113 -3.38 10.75 8.51
N GLU A 114 -4.10 11.51 7.68
CA GLU A 114 -3.87 11.60 6.24
C GLU A 114 -2.44 12.05 5.90
N ALA A 115 -1.85 12.90 6.71
CA ALA A 115 -0.48 13.38 6.56
C ALA A 115 0.61 12.29 6.54
N LEU A 116 0.26 11.05 6.94
CA LEU A 116 1.16 9.90 6.85
C LEU A 116 1.25 9.32 5.44
N LEU A 117 0.22 9.52 4.61
CA LEU A 117 0.05 8.78 3.36
C LEU A 117 0.91 9.37 2.24
N PRO A 118 1.51 8.53 1.38
CA PRO A 118 2.25 8.99 0.20
C PRO A 118 1.32 9.50 -0.89
N ASP A 119 1.83 10.32 -1.79
CA ASP A 119 1.12 10.66 -3.01
C ASP A 119 0.99 9.44 -3.92
N VAL A 120 -0.17 9.27 -4.56
CA VAL A 120 -0.40 8.16 -5.49
C VAL A 120 -0.12 8.65 -6.91
N VAL A 121 0.87 8.00 -7.54
CA VAL A 121 1.31 8.33 -8.91
C VAL A 121 1.01 7.16 -9.86
N PRO A 122 0.92 7.38 -11.18
CA PRO A 122 0.74 6.30 -12.13
C PRO A 122 1.82 5.22 -12.01
N SER A 123 1.45 3.94 -12.19
CA SER A 123 2.38 2.80 -12.14
C SER A 123 3.45 2.85 -13.25
N SER A 124 3.17 3.55 -14.36
CA SER A 124 4.07 3.73 -15.49
C SER A 124 4.19 5.20 -15.86
N GLY A 125 5.40 5.67 -16.11
CA GLY A 125 5.75 7.07 -16.39
C GLY A 125 6.92 7.52 -15.53
N VAL A 126 7.60 8.58 -15.94
CA VAL A 126 8.72 9.14 -15.17
C VAL A 126 8.18 9.78 -13.88
N ILE A 127 8.50 9.19 -12.77
CA ILE A 127 8.07 9.59 -11.42
C ILE A 127 9.07 10.58 -10.81
N GLY A 128 10.35 10.37 -11.12
CA GLY A 128 11.46 11.17 -10.63
C GLY A 128 12.79 10.55 -11.04
N GLU A 129 13.86 11.02 -10.42
CA GLU A 129 15.23 10.57 -10.74
C GLU A 129 15.97 10.17 -9.47
N THR A 130 16.86 9.21 -9.61
CA THR A 130 17.73 8.77 -8.52
C THR A 130 18.69 9.88 -8.09
N ASP A 131 19.13 9.80 -6.84
CA ASP A 131 20.22 10.65 -6.36
C ASP A 131 21.54 10.23 -7.00
N VAL A 132 22.27 11.21 -7.54
CA VAL A 132 23.53 11.01 -8.23
C VAL A 132 24.57 10.28 -7.36
N SER A 133 24.51 10.53 -6.04
CA SER A 133 25.45 9.89 -5.10
C SER A 133 25.35 8.38 -5.02
N LEU A 134 24.22 7.80 -5.46
CA LEU A 134 24.02 6.35 -5.41
C LEU A 134 24.67 5.61 -6.59
N PHE A 135 24.64 6.21 -7.78
CA PHE A 135 25.05 5.51 -9.02
C PHE A 135 26.03 6.34 -9.87
N GLY A 136 26.46 7.51 -9.41
CA GLY A 136 27.31 8.42 -10.18
C GLY A 136 26.59 9.17 -11.31
N ALA A 137 25.29 8.88 -11.52
CA ALA A 137 24.43 9.51 -12.52
C ALA A 137 23.00 9.58 -12.01
N SER A 138 22.22 10.53 -12.55
CA SER A 138 20.77 10.59 -12.37
C SER A 138 20.08 9.61 -13.31
N ILE A 139 19.32 8.67 -12.76
CA ILE A 139 18.63 7.63 -13.51
C ILE A 139 17.11 7.83 -13.34
N PRO A 140 16.32 7.94 -14.42
CA PRO A 140 14.87 8.06 -14.31
C PRO A 140 14.24 6.83 -13.65
N ILE A 141 13.34 7.05 -12.69
CA ILE A 141 12.46 6.04 -12.12
C ILE A 141 11.15 6.10 -12.90
N SER A 142 10.93 5.10 -13.76
CA SER A 142 9.83 5.14 -14.73
C SER A 142 8.73 4.11 -14.47
N GLY A 143 8.76 3.42 -13.34
CA GLY A 143 7.73 2.46 -12.99
C GLY A 143 7.77 2.05 -11.54
N ILE A 144 6.59 1.88 -10.96
CA ILE A 144 6.35 1.29 -9.65
C ILE A 144 5.20 0.30 -9.81
N ALA A 145 5.33 -0.91 -9.27
CA ALA A 145 4.23 -1.87 -9.26
C ALA A 145 4.36 -2.81 -8.06
N GLY A 146 3.23 -3.22 -7.49
CA GLY A 146 3.19 -4.31 -6.53
C GLY A 146 3.68 -5.62 -7.17
N ASP A 147 4.37 -6.46 -6.40
CA ASP A 147 5.03 -7.68 -6.90
C ASP A 147 4.07 -8.61 -7.65
N GLN A 148 2.87 -8.79 -7.16
CA GLN A 148 1.87 -9.67 -7.78
C GLN A 148 1.28 -9.07 -9.05
N GLN A 149 1.07 -7.76 -9.09
CA GLN A 149 0.60 -7.03 -10.28
C GLN A 149 1.69 -6.97 -11.35
N ALA A 150 2.94 -6.72 -10.95
CA ALA A 150 4.09 -6.81 -11.84
C ALA A 150 4.25 -8.21 -12.44
N ALA A 151 4.02 -9.27 -11.64
CA ALA A 151 4.04 -10.65 -12.12
C ALA A 151 2.90 -10.94 -13.11
N LEU A 152 1.69 -10.41 -12.87
CA LEU A 152 0.56 -10.55 -13.80
C LEU A 152 0.91 -9.93 -15.17
N PHE A 153 1.41 -8.70 -15.15
CA PHE A 153 1.87 -8.01 -16.35
C PHE A 153 3.03 -8.74 -17.02
N GLY A 154 4.05 -9.12 -16.25
CA GLY A 154 5.25 -9.80 -16.77
C GLY A 154 4.98 -11.19 -17.34
N GLN A 155 3.88 -11.83 -16.97
CA GLN A 155 3.42 -13.09 -17.56
C GLN A 155 2.49 -12.89 -18.78
N GLY A 156 2.32 -11.64 -19.23
CA GLY A 156 1.57 -11.32 -20.45
C GLY A 156 0.06 -11.37 -20.29
N CYS A 157 -0.47 -11.26 -19.07
CA CYS A 157 -1.92 -11.24 -18.82
C CYS A 157 -2.47 -9.84 -19.08
N PHE A 158 -2.77 -9.52 -20.34
CA PHE A 158 -3.21 -8.19 -20.79
C PHE A 158 -4.70 -8.10 -21.10
N ALA A 159 -5.37 -9.24 -21.24
CA ALA A 159 -6.80 -9.29 -21.57
C ALA A 159 -7.66 -9.76 -20.37
N PRO A 160 -8.90 -9.26 -20.23
CA PRO A 160 -9.83 -9.73 -19.21
C PRO A 160 -10.03 -11.25 -19.27
N GLY A 161 -9.94 -11.91 -18.11
CA GLY A 161 -10.01 -13.35 -17.97
C GLY A 161 -8.67 -14.08 -17.97
N GLU A 162 -7.59 -13.43 -18.39
CA GLU A 162 -6.25 -13.99 -18.27
C GLU A 162 -5.81 -13.98 -16.81
N LEU A 163 -5.11 -15.02 -16.40
CA LEU A 163 -4.73 -15.23 -15.01
C LEU A 163 -3.31 -15.79 -14.91
N LYS A 164 -2.68 -15.48 -13.78
CA LYS A 164 -1.42 -16.09 -13.38
C LYS A 164 -1.55 -16.71 -12.00
N ASN A 165 -0.74 -17.70 -11.70
CA ASN A 165 -0.60 -18.23 -10.36
C ASN A 165 0.88 -18.31 -9.98
N THR A 166 1.22 -17.73 -8.83
CA THR A 166 2.57 -17.77 -8.28
C THR A 166 2.59 -18.72 -7.08
N TYR A 167 3.43 -19.73 -7.14
CA TYR A 167 3.71 -20.64 -6.03
C TYR A 167 5.05 -20.28 -5.38
N GLY A 168 5.00 -19.89 -4.09
CA GLY A 168 6.16 -19.55 -3.27
C GLY A 168 5.83 -19.85 -1.81
N THR A 169 6.20 -18.98 -0.89
CA THR A 169 5.78 -19.04 0.52
C THR A 169 4.25 -19.03 0.67
N GLY A 170 3.55 -18.43 -0.29
CA GLY A 170 2.10 -18.49 -0.47
C GLY A 170 1.74 -18.77 -1.93
N CYS A 171 0.47 -19.10 -2.18
CA CYS A 171 -0.11 -19.23 -3.51
C CYS A 171 -0.91 -17.97 -3.82
N PHE A 172 -0.56 -17.27 -4.91
CA PHE A 172 -1.18 -16.01 -5.30
C PHE A 172 -1.73 -16.10 -6.71
N LEU A 173 -3.02 -16.40 -6.80
CA LEU A 173 -3.78 -16.39 -8.04
C LEU A 173 -4.31 -14.98 -8.30
N LEU A 174 -3.94 -14.39 -9.42
CA LEU A 174 -4.46 -13.10 -9.89
C LEU A 174 -5.04 -13.26 -11.28
N MET A 175 -6.14 -12.57 -11.52
CA MET A 175 -6.81 -12.50 -12.82
C MET A 175 -6.99 -11.03 -13.23
N HIS A 176 -6.77 -10.75 -14.50
CA HIS A 176 -7.12 -9.48 -15.10
C HIS A 176 -8.65 -9.40 -15.26
N THR A 177 -9.30 -8.48 -14.56
CA THR A 177 -10.78 -8.35 -14.56
C THR A 177 -11.31 -7.30 -15.53
N GLY A 178 -10.42 -6.59 -16.26
CA GLY A 178 -10.77 -5.42 -17.04
C GLY A 178 -11.22 -4.28 -16.13
N ASP A 179 -12.29 -3.60 -16.52
CA ASP A 179 -12.86 -2.44 -15.78
C ASP A 179 -13.83 -2.86 -14.67
N ARG A 180 -13.86 -4.16 -14.30
CA ARG A 180 -14.74 -4.68 -13.24
C ARG A 180 -13.99 -4.68 -11.90
N THR A 181 -14.61 -4.09 -10.90
CA THR A 181 -14.18 -4.11 -9.49
C THR A 181 -15.05 -5.06 -8.68
#